data_de1e32950c96ebb229e40a6b303012a7
#
_entry.id   de1e32950c96ebb229e40a6b303012a7
#
_cell.length_a   1.000
_cell.length_b   1.000
_cell.length_c   1.000
_cell.angle_alpha   90.00
_cell.angle_beta   90.00
_cell.angle_gamma   90.00
#
_symmetry.space_group_name_H-M   'P 1'
#
loop_
_entity.id
_entity.type
_entity.pdbx_description
1 polymer ?
#
loop_
_entity_poly.entity_id
_entity_poly.type
_entity_poly.pdbx_seq_one_letter_code
_entity_poly.pdbx_strand_id
1 'polypeptide(L)'
;MRQIEPSEPFYQISQASKLLGITSDRLRTYEEEGLIKPYRTKHSKDGKRLFSPNDIEWLTMIRDLIKLGVSIPTIRILLIVKFPENISLLKEKDLEIIDLIKKLKAHAVCKTIPFSALQA
;
A
#
# COMPACT_ATOMS: atom_id res chain seq x y z
N MET A 1 33.03 -6.71 4.04
CA MET A 1 31.91 -5.81 3.77
C MET A 1 30.69 -6.20 4.61
N ARG A 2 30.12 -5.25 5.32
CA ARG A 2 28.95 -5.53 6.16
C ARG A 2 27.71 -5.76 5.29
N GLN A 3 26.96 -6.82 5.57
CA GLN A 3 25.67 -7.05 4.93
C GLN A 3 24.61 -6.16 5.59
N ILE A 4 23.71 -5.64 4.76
CA ILE A 4 22.60 -4.84 5.23
C ILE A 4 21.50 -5.79 5.70
N GLU A 5 21.05 -5.61 6.97
CA GLU A 5 19.94 -6.39 7.51
C GLU A 5 18.64 -6.05 6.77
N PRO A 6 17.72 -7.02 6.60
CA PRO A 6 16.46 -6.76 5.89
C PRO A 6 15.63 -5.63 6.45
N SER A 7 15.66 -5.41 7.76
CA SER A 7 14.89 -4.35 8.42
C SER A 7 15.71 -3.07 8.66
N GLU A 8 16.95 -3.03 8.23
CA GLU A 8 17.83 -1.90 8.49
C GLU A 8 17.46 -0.70 7.63
N PRO A 9 17.18 0.49 8.22
CA PRO A 9 16.98 1.73 7.45
C PRO A 9 18.30 2.12 6.78
N PHE A 10 18.35 2.04 5.47
CA PHE A 10 19.60 2.21 4.73
C PHE A 10 19.50 3.16 3.54
N TYR A 11 18.49 2.96 2.67
CA TYR A 11 18.40 3.69 1.41
C TYR A 11 17.72 5.04 1.60
N GLN A 12 18.34 6.10 1.08
CA GLN A 12 17.69 7.40 0.98
C GLN A 12 16.63 7.36 -0.14
N ILE A 13 15.72 8.32 -0.13
CA ILE A 13 14.61 8.34 -1.10
C ILE A 13 15.09 8.33 -2.56
N SER A 14 16.19 9.03 -2.86
CA SER A 14 16.76 9.04 -4.21
C SER A 14 17.25 7.67 -4.65
N GLN A 15 17.87 6.92 -3.72
CA GLN A 15 18.33 5.56 -3.99
C GLN A 15 17.15 4.60 -4.15
N ALA A 16 16.15 4.71 -3.26
CA ALA A 16 14.92 3.91 -3.33
C ALA A 16 14.19 4.16 -4.64
N SER A 17 14.09 5.41 -5.06
CA SER A 17 13.49 5.81 -6.33
C SER A 17 14.16 5.10 -7.51
N LYS A 18 15.48 5.06 -7.54
CA LYS A 18 16.23 4.38 -8.60
C LYS A 18 16.02 2.87 -8.58
N LEU A 19 16.06 2.27 -7.39
CA LEU A 19 15.87 0.83 -7.25
C LEU A 19 14.48 0.38 -7.70
N LEU A 20 13.48 1.21 -7.42
CA LEU A 20 12.08 0.91 -7.72
C LEU A 20 11.65 1.34 -9.12
N GLY A 21 12.41 2.23 -9.75
CA GLY A 21 12.04 2.78 -11.04
C GLY A 21 10.82 3.70 -10.98
N ILE A 22 10.60 4.36 -9.85
CA ILE A 22 9.51 5.33 -9.65
C ILE A 22 10.10 6.63 -9.09
N THR A 23 9.38 7.74 -9.28
CA THR A 23 9.89 9.05 -8.85
C THR A 23 9.87 9.19 -7.33
N SER A 24 10.75 10.05 -6.81
CA SER A 24 10.75 10.40 -5.38
C SER A 24 9.42 11.01 -4.95
N ASP A 25 8.79 11.82 -5.81
CA ASP A 25 7.48 12.40 -5.53
C ASP A 25 6.41 11.33 -5.38
N ARG A 26 6.46 10.29 -6.20
CA ARG A 26 5.52 9.17 -6.10
C ARG A 26 5.73 8.39 -4.80
N LEU A 27 6.97 8.23 -4.37
CA LEU A 27 7.26 7.61 -3.07
C LEU A 27 6.70 8.42 -1.91
N ARG A 28 6.79 9.75 -1.98
CA ARG A 28 6.18 10.64 -0.99
C ARG A 28 4.67 10.50 -0.97
N THR A 29 4.06 10.39 -2.15
CA THR A 29 2.61 10.14 -2.27
C THR A 29 2.22 8.82 -1.62
N TYR A 30 2.99 7.76 -1.82
CA TYR A 30 2.72 6.46 -1.20
C TYR A 30 2.76 6.54 0.33
N GLU A 31 3.69 7.31 0.88
CA GLU A 31 3.73 7.55 2.33
C GLU A 31 2.49 8.32 2.80
N GLU A 32 2.12 9.39 2.09
CA GLU A 32 0.92 10.18 2.41
C GLU A 32 -0.35 9.35 2.35
N GLU A 33 -0.42 8.40 1.43
CA GLU A 33 -1.56 7.51 1.27
C GLU A 33 -1.56 6.33 2.24
N GLY A 34 -0.56 6.24 3.11
CA GLY A 34 -0.49 5.19 4.12
C GLY A 34 -0.02 3.84 3.62
N LEU A 35 0.58 3.77 2.44
CA LEU A 35 1.05 2.52 1.86
C LEU A 35 2.41 2.09 2.39
N ILE A 36 3.18 3.01 2.95
CA ILE A 36 4.50 2.77 3.51
C ILE A 36 4.76 3.78 4.63
N LYS A 37 5.50 3.37 5.65
CA LYS A 37 5.95 4.25 6.72
C LYS A 37 7.47 4.12 6.84
N PRO A 38 8.24 4.94 6.12
CA PRO A 38 9.69 4.86 6.17
C PRO A 38 10.23 5.37 7.51
N TYR A 39 11.41 4.90 7.89
CA TYR A 39 12.12 5.43 9.04
C TYR A 39 12.49 6.89 8.80
N ARG A 40 12.43 7.72 9.85
CA ARG A 40 12.85 9.12 9.82
C ARG A 40 14.02 9.34 10.76
N THR A 41 15.09 9.98 10.28
CA THR A 41 16.30 10.18 11.08
C THR A 41 16.07 10.99 12.35
N LYS A 42 15.04 11.85 12.38
CA LYS A 42 14.72 12.70 13.53
C LYS A 42 13.36 12.39 14.15
N HIS A 43 12.76 11.25 13.79
CA HIS A 43 11.41 10.87 14.24
C HIS A 43 10.36 11.97 14.01
N SER A 44 10.58 12.82 13.02
CA SER A 44 9.69 13.92 12.65
C SER A 44 9.61 14.06 11.14
N LYS A 45 8.66 14.85 10.66
CA LYS A 45 8.52 15.13 9.23
C LYS A 45 9.74 15.83 8.64
N ASP A 46 10.54 16.50 9.48
CA ASP A 46 11.75 17.20 9.03
C ASP A 46 12.94 16.27 8.86
N GLY A 47 12.85 15.04 9.40
CA GLY A 47 13.90 14.04 9.25
C GLY A 47 13.92 13.45 7.85
N LYS A 48 15.08 12.95 7.44
CA LYS A 48 15.24 12.27 6.16
C LYS A 48 14.58 10.89 6.20
N ARG A 49 13.94 10.52 5.11
CA ARG A 49 13.38 9.18 4.92
C ARG A 49 14.48 8.18 4.65
N LEU A 50 14.45 7.05 5.33
CA LEU A 50 15.33 5.92 5.05
C LEU A 50 14.49 4.66 4.85
N PHE A 51 14.81 3.91 3.82
CA PHE A 51 14.08 2.70 3.43
C PHE A 51 14.96 1.48 3.67
N SER A 52 14.39 0.45 4.28
CA SER A 52 15.07 -0.82 4.46
C SER A 52 14.94 -1.68 3.19
N PRO A 53 15.76 -2.76 3.07
CA PRO A 53 15.53 -3.74 2.00
C PRO A 53 14.11 -4.31 2.01
N ASN A 54 13.53 -4.56 3.19
CA ASN A 54 12.13 -5.00 3.30
C ASN A 54 11.16 -3.96 2.74
N ASP A 55 11.41 -2.69 2.98
CA ASP A 55 10.59 -1.60 2.43
C ASP A 55 10.64 -1.60 0.90
N ILE A 56 11.83 -1.82 0.34
CA ILE A 56 12.00 -1.86 -1.13
C ILE A 56 11.22 -3.05 -1.71
N GLU A 57 11.29 -4.21 -1.08
CA GLU A 57 10.52 -5.39 -1.51
C GLU A 57 9.02 -5.13 -1.44
N TRP A 58 8.54 -4.54 -0.34
CA TRP A 58 7.14 -4.17 -0.14
C TRP A 58 6.67 -3.18 -1.21
N LEU A 59 7.46 -2.14 -1.46
CA LEU A 59 7.14 -1.12 -2.46
C LEU A 59 7.18 -1.66 -3.88
N THR A 60 8.01 -2.67 -4.15
CA THR A 60 8.02 -3.36 -5.45
C THR A 60 6.67 -4.01 -5.71
N MET A 61 6.08 -4.67 -4.71
CA MET A 61 4.76 -5.29 -4.83
C MET A 61 3.67 -4.23 -5.01
N ILE A 62 3.73 -3.14 -4.26
CA ILE A 62 2.78 -2.02 -4.40
C ILE A 62 2.86 -1.43 -5.82
N ARG A 63 4.07 -1.17 -6.29
CA ARG A 63 4.30 -0.65 -7.65
C ARG A 63 3.70 -1.57 -8.71
N ASP A 64 3.91 -2.87 -8.57
CA ASP A 64 3.44 -3.85 -9.55
C ASP A 64 1.91 -3.94 -9.55
N LEU A 65 1.27 -3.88 -8.38
CA LEU A 65 -0.19 -3.83 -8.29
C LEU A 65 -0.76 -2.61 -9.00
N ILE A 66 -0.13 -1.45 -8.82
CA ILE A 66 -0.57 -0.21 -9.47
C ILE A 66 -0.40 -0.31 -10.99
N LYS A 67 0.69 -0.91 -11.47
CA LYS A 67 0.90 -1.15 -12.90
C LYS A 67 -0.17 -2.06 -13.51
N LEU A 68 -0.68 -3.01 -12.72
CA LEU A 68 -1.76 -3.90 -13.15
C LEU A 68 -3.14 -3.25 -13.07
N GLY A 69 -3.22 -1.99 -12.66
CA GLY A 69 -4.47 -1.25 -12.62
C GLY A 69 -5.18 -1.25 -11.28
N VAL A 70 -4.54 -1.76 -10.21
CA VAL A 70 -5.13 -1.72 -8.88
C VAL A 70 -4.98 -0.33 -8.30
N SER A 71 -6.09 0.28 -7.85
CA SER A 71 -6.07 1.63 -7.29
C SER A 71 -5.50 1.66 -5.87
N ILE A 72 -4.98 2.82 -5.47
CA ILE A 72 -4.44 3.01 -4.13
C ILE A 72 -5.48 2.74 -3.04
N PRO A 73 -6.73 3.23 -3.13
CA PRO A 73 -7.76 2.89 -2.14
C PRO A 73 -8.00 1.39 -2.04
N THR A 74 -8.02 0.67 -3.15
CA THR A 74 -8.18 -0.78 -3.16
C THR A 74 -7.02 -1.46 -2.43
N ILE A 75 -5.80 -1.01 -2.68
CA ILE A 75 -4.62 -1.55 -1.99
C ILE A 75 -4.73 -1.33 -0.49
N ARG A 76 -5.14 -0.14 -0.02
CA ARG A 76 -5.32 0.14 1.41
C ARG A 76 -6.33 -0.83 2.03
N ILE A 77 -7.46 -1.05 1.38
CA ILE A 77 -8.49 -1.96 1.87
C ILE A 77 -7.96 -3.38 1.98
N LEU A 78 -7.25 -3.87 0.96
CA LEU A 78 -6.64 -5.19 0.97
C LEU A 78 -5.61 -5.34 2.10
N LEU A 79 -4.81 -4.31 2.33
CA LEU A 79 -3.82 -4.32 3.41
C LEU A 79 -4.50 -4.39 4.79
N ILE A 80 -5.62 -3.71 4.97
CA ILE A 80 -6.36 -3.75 6.23
C ILE A 80 -7.03 -5.10 6.43
N VAL A 81 -7.59 -5.70 5.38
CA VAL A 81 -8.15 -7.05 5.45
C VAL A 81 -7.07 -8.07 5.86
N LYS A 82 -5.87 -7.93 5.30
CA LYS A 82 -4.76 -8.83 5.61
C LYS A 82 -4.11 -8.52 6.95
N PHE A 83 -4.05 -7.25 7.33
CA PHE A 83 -3.42 -6.76 8.56
C PHE A 83 -4.38 -5.82 9.29
N PRO A 84 -5.36 -6.37 10.04
CA PRO A 84 -6.41 -5.54 10.68
C PRO A 84 -5.92 -4.48 11.65
N GLU A 85 -4.69 -4.63 12.17
CA GLU A 85 -4.08 -3.63 13.04
C GLU A 85 -3.89 -2.27 12.38
N ASN A 86 -3.97 -2.21 11.05
CA ASN A 86 -3.82 -0.97 10.28
C ASN A 86 -5.15 -0.23 10.04
N ILE A 87 -6.22 -0.62 10.73
CA ILE A 87 -7.55 -0.03 10.53
C ILE A 87 -7.57 1.49 10.72
N SER A 88 -6.66 2.03 11.52
CA SER A 88 -6.54 3.47 11.73
C SER A 88 -6.12 4.23 10.48
N LEU A 89 -5.60 3.53 9.46
CA LEU A 89 -5.22 4.15 8.17
C LEU A 89 -6.40 4.33 7.23
N LEU A 90 -7.60 3.83 7.59
CA LEU A 90 -8.80 3.98 6.76
C LEU A 90 -9.19 5.44 6.61
N LYS A 91 -9.46 5.83 5.38
CA LYS A 91 -10.03 7.13 5.04
C LYS A 91 -11.53 6.98 4.86
N GLU A 92 -12.26 8.11 4.91
CA GLU A 92 -13.72 8.13 4.76
C GLU A 92 -14.16 7.42 3.48
N LYS A 93 -13.47 7.66 2.38
CA LYS A 93 -13.78 7.02 1.10
C LYS A 93 -13.60 5.50 1.14
N ASP A 94 -12.62 5.01 1.89
CA ASP A 94 -12.40 3.58 2.06
C ASP A 94 -13.57 2.93 2.80
N LEU A 95 -14.13 3.61 3.78
CA LEU A 95 -15.30 3.14 4.53
C LEU A 95 -16.52 3.00 3.62
N GLU A 96 -16.72 3.93 2.69
CA GLU A 96 -17.81 3.83 1.71
C GLU A 96 -17.68 2.58 0.85
N ILE A 97 -16.44 2.30 0.39
CA ILE A 97 -16.18 1.12 -0.43
C ILE A 97 -16.46 -0.16 0.36
N ILE A 98 -16.00 -0.21 1.61
CA ILE A 98 -16.23 -1.36 2.49
C ILE A 98 -17.72 -1.59 2.72
N ASP A 99 -18.50 -0.53 2.94
CA ASP A 99 -19.93 -0.63 3.11
C ASP A 99 -20.62 -1.21 1.89
N LEU A 100 -20.22 -0.76 0.69
CA LEU A 100 -20.78 -1.29 -0.55
C LEU A 100 -20.43 -2.79 -0.73
N ILE A 101 -19.22 -3.18 -0.39
CA ILE A 101 -18.78 -4.59 -0.44
C ILE A 101 -19.62 -5.44 0.51
N LYS A 102 -19.89 -4.95 1.73
CA LYS A 102 -20.73 -5.64 2.71
C LYS A 102 -22.16 -5.82 2.20
N LYS A 103 -22.70 -4.82 1.50
CA LYS A 103 -24.04 -4.91 0.90
C LYS A 103 -24.09 -5.99 -0.18
N LEU A 104 -23.05 -6.11 -1.00
CA LEU A 104 -22.96 -7.19 -1.98
C LEU A 104 -23.01 -8.56 -1.29
N LYS A 105 -22.27 -8.71 -0.21
CA LYS A 105 -22.22 -9.94 0.56
C LYS A 105 -23.60 -10.28 1.16
N ALA A 106 -24.31 -9.28 1.68
CA ALA A 106 -25.63 -9.45 2.29
C ALA A 106 -26.68 -9.93 1.30
N HIS A 107 -26.57 -9.54 0.02
CA HIS A 107 -27.50 -9.95 -1.04
C HIS A 107 -27.11 -11.25 -1.73
N ALA A 108 -25.89 -11.73 -1.53
CA ALA A 108 -25.39 -12.93 -2.19
C ALA A 108 -25.90 -14.18 -1.49
N VAL A 109 -26.91 -14.82 -2.04
CA VAL A 109 -27.38 -16.14 -1.62
C VAL A 109 -26.36 -17.22 -2.06
N CYS A 110 -25.65 -16.97 -3.13
CA CYS A 110 -24.55 -17.84 -3.60
C CYS A 110 -23.23 -17.08 -3.54
N LYS A 111 -22.13 -17.82 -3.33
CA LYS A 111 -20.78 -17.25 -3.16
C LYS A 111 -20.08 -16.99 -4.49
N THR A 112 -20.79 -17.14 -5.61
CA THR A 112 -20.24 -16.92 -6.94
C THR A 112 -20.88 -15.68 -7.57
N ILE A 113 -20.16 -15.07 -8.51
CA ILE A 113 -20.72 -13.92 -9.26
C ILE A 113 -21.94 -14.39 -10.05
N PRO A 114 -23.09 -13.68 -9.96
CA PRO A 114 -24.27 -14.03 -10.72
C PRO A 114 -23.98 -14.05 -12.22
N PHE A 115 -24.53 -15.05 -12.93
CA PHE A 115 -24.30 -15.21 -14.37
C PHE A 115 -24.68 -13.97 -15.18
N SER A 116 -25.76 -13.30 -14.80
CA SER A 116 -26.21 -12.08 -15.48
C SER A 116 -25.18 -10.95 -15.43
N ALA A 117 -24.38 -10.87 -14.36
CA ALA A 117 -23.33 -9.86 -14.24
C ALA A 117 -22.17 -10.09 -15.20
N LEU A 118 -21.96 -11.33 -15.63
CA LEU A 118 -20.87 -11.68 -16.55
C LEU A 118 -21.23 -11.36 -18.01
N GLN A 119 -22.49 -11.08 -18.29
CA GLN A 119 -22.99 -10.77 -19.64
C GLN A 119 -23.11 -9.27 -19.90
N ALA A 120 -22.83 -8.45 -18.89
CA ALA A 120 -22.99 -7.00 -18.98
C ALA A 120 -21.91 -6.34 -19.86
#